data_4b3ee06afdf85187e9e6661198684cd3
#
_entry.id   4b3ee06afdf85187e9e6661198684cd3
#
_cell.length_a   1.000
_cell.length_b   1.000
_cell.length_c   1.000
_cell.angle_alpha   90.00
_cell.angle_beta   90.00
_cell.angle_gamma   90.00
#
_symmetry.space_group_name_H-M   'P 1'
#
loop_
_entity.id
_entity.type
_entity.pdbx_description
1 polymer ?
#
loop_
_entity_poly.entity_id
_entity_poly.type
_entity_poly.pdbx_seq_one_letter_code
_entity_poly.pdbx_strand_id
1 'polypeptide(L)' 'MLLSEQAYKKIDRELAKFPADQRQSAVMAALAIAQDERGWVSPEVMQDLANYI' A
#
# COMPACT_ATOMS: atom_id res chain seq x y z
N MET A 1 -5.70 -9.46 6.65
CA MET A 1 -4.73 -8.48 6.20
C MET A 1 -3.33 -9.07 6.32
N LEU A 2 -2.52 -8.87 5.30
CA LEU A 2 -1.22 -9.55 5.18
C LEU A 2 -0.04 -8.71 5.66
N LEU A 3 -0.26 -7.42 5.92
CA LEU A 3 0.79 -6.52 6.39
C LEU A 3 0.55 -6.17 7.86
N SER A 4 1.60 -5.68 8.51
CA SER A 4 1.49 -5.25 9.90
C SER A 4 0.67 -3.96 10.02
N GLU A 5 0.21 -3.65 11.24
CA GLU A 5 -0.51 -2.40 11.47
C GLU A 5 0.35 -1.20 11.15
N GLN A 6 1.64 -1.28 11.43
CA GLN A 6 2.56 -0.18 11.14
C GLN A 6 2.65 0.08 9.64
N ALA A 7 2.65 -0.98 8.84
CA ALA A 7 2.66 -0.84 7.40
C ALA A 7 1.40 -0.15 6.90
N TYR A 8 0.24 -0.54 7.42
CA TYR A 8 -1.02 0.09 7.04
C TYR A 8 -1.09 1.55 7.46
N LYS A 9 -0.52 1.89 8.62
CA LYS A 9 -0.45 3.28 9.04
C LYS A 9 0.42 4.12 8.11
N LYS A 10 1.54 3.57 7.66
CA LYS A 10 2.39 4.25 6.68
C LYS A 10 1.66 4.43 5.36
N ILE A 11 0.95 3.40 4.93
CA ILE A 11 0.17 3.46 3.70
C ILE A 11 -0.91 4.54 3.80
N ASP A 12 -1.65 4.58 4.90
CA ASP A 12 -2.67 5.60 5.11
C ASP A 12 -2.07 7.00 5.04
N ARG A 13 -0.91 7.19 5.65
CA ARG A 13 -0.23 8.48 5.63
C ARG A 13 0.15 8.89 4.21
N GLU A 14 0.65 7.95 3.44
CA GLU A 14 1.02 8.22 2.05
C GLU A 14 -0.21 8.48 1.19
N LEU A 15 -1.27 7.70 1.38
CA LEU A 15 -2.50 7.89 0.62
C LEU A 15 -3.11 9.27 0.84
N ALA A 16 -2.97 9.81 2.04
CA ALA A 16 -3.49 11.14 2.36
C ALA A 16 -2.80 12.25 1.56
N LYS A 17 -1.62 11.99 1.02
CA LYS A 17 -0.88 12.97 0.23
C LYS A 17 -1.33 13.04 -1.22
N PHE A 18 -2.11 12.05 -1.68
CA PHE A 18 -2.50 11.96 -3.08
C PHE A 18 -3.98 12.34 -3.25
N PRO A 19 -4.31 13.17 -4.26
CA PRO A 19 -5.71 13.44 -4.58
C PRO A 19 -6.38 12.21 -5.18
N ALA A 20 -7.72 12.24 -5.22
CA ALA A 20 -8.50 11.09 -5.68
C ALA A 20 -8.19 10.68 -7.12
N ASP A 21 -7.77 11.62 -7.96
CA ASP A 21 -7.44 11.34 -9.36
C ASP A 21 -6.03 10.76 -9.54
N GLN A 22 -5.29 10.57 -8.44
CA GLN A 22 -3.94 9.98 -8.50
C GLN A 22 -3.87 8.67 -7.74
N ARG A 23 -4.94 7.87 -7.82
CA ARG A 23 -4.98 6.58 -7.13
C ARG A 23 -3.88 5.64 -7.59
N GLN A 24 -3.53 5.68 -8.87
CA GLN A 24 -2.49 4.81 -9.39
C GLN A 24 -1.14 5.11 -8.71
N SER A 25 -0.82 6.38 -8.53
CA SER A 25 0.39 6.77 -7.81
C SER A 25 0.34 6.34 -6.36
N ALA A 26 -0.84 6.45 -5.73
CA ALA A 26 -1.03 6.02 -4.35
C ALA A 26 -0.81 4.50 -4.21
N VAL A 27 -1.31 3.71 -5.17
CA VAL A 27 -1.10 2.26 -5.17
C VAL A 27 0.39 1.94 -5.27
N MET A 28 1.12 2.65 -6.12
CA MET A 28 2.56 2.43 -6.25
C MET A 28 3.30 2.75 -4.96
N ALA A 29 2.91 3.82 -4.27
CA ALA A 29 3.50 4.15 -2.97
C ALA A 29 3.21 3.06 -1.93
N ALA A 30 1.98 2.54 -1.92
CA ALA A 30 1.60 1.48 -1.01
C ALA A 30 2.38 0.19 -1.29
N LEU A 31 2.59 -0.14 -2.56
CA LEU A 31 3.36 -1.31 -2.95
C LEU A 31 4.82 -1.18 -2.50
N ALA A 32 5.39 0.02 -2.62
CA ALA A 32 6.76 0.25 -2.16
C ALA A 32 6.89 0.02 -0.65
N ILE A 33 5.90 0.47 0.12
CA ILE A 33 5.89 0.26 1.56
C ILE A 33 5.77 -1.22 1.89
N ALA A 34 4.88 -1.93 1.19
CA ALA A 34 4.67 -3.36 1.40
C ALA A 34 5.95 -4.14 1.08
N GLN A 35 6.62 -3.79 0.00
CA GLN A 35 7.85 -4.45 -0.41
C GLN A 35 8.96 -4.20 0.62
N ASP A 36 9.05 -2.99 1.14
CA ASP A 36 10.04 -2.66 2.15
C ASP A 36 9.84 -3.47 3.42
N GLU A 37 8.60 -3.71 3.80
CA GLU A 37 8.29 -4.46 5.00
C GLU A 37 8.53 -5.96 4.83
N ARG A 38 8.12 -6.54 3.70
CA ARG A 38 8.16 -7.98 3.50
C ARG A 38 9.34 -8.45 2.66
N GLY A 39 10.04 -7.55 2.01
CA GLY A 39 11.15 -7.88 1.13
C GLY A 39 10.71 -8.22 -0.28
N TRP A 40 9.46 -8.58 -0.49
CA TRP A 40 8.87 -8.83 -1.80
C TRP A 40 7.35 -8.77 -1.67
N VAL A 41 6.68 -8.59 -2.81
CA VAL A 41 5.23 -8.45 -2.82
C VAL A 41 4.63 -9.63 -3.59
N SER A 42 3.83 -10.44 -2.90
CA SER A 42 3.11 -11.55 -3.51
C SER A 42 1.83 -11.05 -4.19
N PRO A 43 1.26 -11.82 -5.12
CA PRO A 43 -0.03 -11.46 -5.71
C PRO A 43 -1.13 -11.25 -4.67
N GLU A 44 -1.08 -12.00 -3.56
CA GLU A 44 -2.06 -11.87 -2.48
C GLU A 44 -1.95 -10.52 -1.80
N VAL A 45 -0.73 -10.06 -1.55
CA VAL A 45 -0.50 -8.74 -0.96
C VAL A 45 -0.96 -7.65 -1.91
N MET A 46 -0.68 -7.81 -3.20
CA MET A 46 -1.13 -6.83 -4.21
C MET A 46 -2.66 -6.73 -4.22
N GLN A 47 -3.34 -7.88 -4.15
CA GLN A 47 -4.79 -7.91 -4.12
C GLN A 47 -5.33 -7.25 -2.85
N ASP A 48 -4.71 -7.52 -1.72
CA ASP A 48 -5.10 -6.93 -0.45
C ASP A 48 -4.97 -5.40 -0.49
N LEU A 49 -3.88 -4.91 -1.04
CA LEU A 49 -3.67 -3.46 -1.19
C LEU A 49 -4.69 -2.84 -2.14
N ALA A 50 -5.00 -3.52 -3.24
CA ALA A 50 -5.98 -3.03 -4.20
C ALA A 50 -7.36 -2.90 -3.54
N ASN A 51 -7.71 -3.84 -2.69
CA ASN A 51 -8.98 -3.79 -1.95
C ASN A 51 -8.95 -2.73 -0.84
N TYR A 52 -7.79 -2.50 -0.26
CA TYR A 52 -7.61 -1.53 0.81
C TYR A 52 -7.75 -0.10 0.29
N ILE A 53 -7.24 0.15 -0.88
CA ILE A 53 -7.27 1.47 -1.51
C ILE A 53 -8.56 1.65 -2.30
#